data_a559633fee8122b23fd0dd545effc961
#
_entry.id   a559633fee8122b23fd0dd545effc961
#
_cell.length_a   1.000
_cell.length_b   1.000
_cell.length_c   1.000
_cell.angle_alpha   90.00
_cell.angle_beta   90.00
_cell.angle_gamma   90.00
#
_symmetry.space_group_name_H-M   'P 1'
#
loop_
_entity.id
_entity.type
_entity.pdbx_description
1 polymer ?
#
loop_
_entity_poly.entity_id
_entity_poly.type
_entity_poly.pdbx_seq_one_letter_code
_entity_poly.pdbx_strand_id
1 'polypeptide(L)'
;MKPRTYYDILGVSRDASLEEITAAKNALAKVYHPDANVHRDIDTTAFMQEILEAYRVLSTPEKRKEYNLETFGECESTRVFRTFKVGPDDEAKDDDVSFVTYWNTAAQLNELVARSVRLMERETKKKKPLRKRFFRKTEKSELSKADSLRERQITQLSLQAVQYITELKMAGIAMEYWNPEAMNWVLVRWGQKKDTDYHILFNRYAAHIEQSKSGAEKMKLRSQNRQFHNNLKKLLSYALNA
;
A
#
# COMPACT_ATOMS: atom_id res chain seq x y z
N MET A 1 25.41 5.97 -8.48
CA MET A 1 24.07 5.98 -7.83
C MET A 1 23.41 7.31 -8.10
N LYS A 2 22.20 7.34 -8.62
CA LYS A 2 21.44 8.60 -8.72
C LYS A 2 21.00 9.01 -7.31
N PRO A 3 21.11 10.30 -6.94
CA PRO A 3 20.61 10.78 -5.67
C PRO A 3 19.10 10.54 -5.59
N ARG A 4 18.61 10.05 -4.45
CA ARG A 4 17.20 9.86 -4.20
C ARG A 4 16.45 11.17 -4.24
N THR A 5 15.34 11.19 -4.92
CA THR A 5 14.47 12.37 -4.97
C THR A 5 13.56 12.44 -3.73
N TYR A 6 13.00 13.59 -3.46
CA TYR A 6 12.01 13.75 -2.39
C TYR A 6 10.75 12.90 -2.64
N TYR A 7 10.42 12.62 -3.89
CA TYR A 7 9.34 11.70 -4.25
C TYR A 7 9.67 10.26 -3.86
N ASP A 8 10.92 9.82 -4.06
CA ASP A 8 11.39 8.49 -3.65
C ASP A 8 11.42 8.34 -2.13
N ILE A 9 11.76 9.41 -1.39
CA ILE A 9 11.77 9.42 0.08
C ILE A 9 10.36 9.22 0.63
N LEU A 10 9.35 9.87 0.04
CA LEU A 10 7.96 9.71 0.44
C LEU A 10 7.27 8.51 -0.21
N GLY A 11 7.87 7.90 -1.25
CA GLY A 11 7.29 6.79 -2.01
C GLY A 11 6.01 7.19 -2.75
N VAL A 12 6.01 8.38 -3.35
CA VAL A 12 4.88 8.91 -4.12
C VAL A 12 5.30 9.24 -5.55
N SER A 13 4.34 9.26 -6.47
CA SER A 13 4.55 9.68 -7.84
C SER A 13 4.90 11.17 -7.92
N ARG A 14 5.61 11.56 -8.98
CA ARG A 14 5.87 12.98 -9.32
C ARG A 14 4.59 13.77 -9.58
N ASP A 15 3.50 13.10 -9.94
CA ASP A 15 2.18 13.69 -10.19
C ASP A 15 1.27 13.63 -8.95
N ALA A 16 1.78 13.14 -7.81
CA ALA A 16 1.01 12.97 -6.59
C ALA A 16 0.35 14.28 -6.15
N SER A 17 -0.90 14.20 -5.72
CA SER A 17 -1.65 15.30 -5.14
C SER A 17 -1.09 15.69 -3.75
N LEU A 18 -1.44 16.87 -3.27
CA LEU A 18 -1.07 17.31 -1.92
C LEU A 18 -1.65 16.37 -0.84
N GLU A 19 -2.83 15.80 -1.08
CA GLU A 19 -3.45 14.85 -0.17
C GLU A 19 -2.64 13.54 -0.09
N GLU A 20 -2.19 13.01 -1.22
CA GLU A 20 -1.33 11.82 -1.30
C GLU A 20 0.03 12.04 -0.63
N ILE A 21 0.67 13.20 -0.89
CA ILE A 21 1.92 13.60 -0.23
C ILE A 21 1.75 13.68 1.30
N THR A 22 0.65 14.27 1.75
CA THR A 22 0.35 14.40 3.19
C THR A 22 0.04 13.04 3.83
N ALA A 23 -0.71 12.19 3.14
CA ALA A 23 -1.01 10.84 3.58
C ALA A 23 0.26 9.99 3.70
N ALA A 24 1.14 10.05 2.70
CA ALA A 24 2.42 9.35 2.69
C ALA A 24 3.32 9.79 3.86
N LYS A 25 3.48 11.10 4.06
CA LYS A 25 4.22 11.66 5.20
C LYS A 25 3.64 11.17 6.54
N ASN A 26 2.33 11.20 6.71
CA ASN A 26 1.68 10.77 7.94
C ASN A 26 1.84 9.26 8.20
N ALA A 27 1.79 8.45 7.14
CA ALA A 27 1.99 7.01 7.21
C ALA A 27 3.44 6.67 7.62
N LEU A 28 4.43 7.32 6.97
CA LEU A 28 5.84 7.15 7.29
C LEU A 28 6.17 7.65 8.71
N ALA A 29 5.63 8.80 9.12
CA ALA A 29 5.82 9.35 10.45
C ALA A 29 5.37 8.38 11.55
N LYS A 30 4.26 7.66 11.38
CA LYS A 30 3.80 6.64 12.34
C LYS A 30 4.82 5.51 12.52
N VAL A 31 5.51 5.12 11.44
CA VAL A 31 6.51 4.03 11.48
C VAL A 31 7.83 4.50 12.08
N TYR A 32 8.26 5.72 11.75
CA TYR A 32 9.54 6.29 12.17
C TYR A 32 9.47 7.14 13.45
N HIS A 33 8.28 7.29 14.05
CA HIS A 33 8.15 8.07 15.29
C HIS A 33 9.07 7.50 16.39
N PRO A 34 9.80 8.35 17.13
CA PRO A 34 10.68 7.90 18.20
C PRO A 34 9.98 6.97 19.19
N ASP A 35 8.79 7.32 19.66
CA ASP A 35 8.01 6.52 20.61
C ASP A 35 7.67 5.12 20.10
N ALA A 36 7.46 4.97 18.79
CA ALA A 36 7.18 3.67 18.18
C ALA A 36 8.43 2.78 18.10
N ASN A 37 9.63 3.37 18.25
CA ASN A 37 10.91 2.71 18.08
C ASN A 37 11.81 2.72 19.34
N VAL A 38 11.32 3.23 20.48
CA VAL A 38 12.07 3.31 21.76
C VAL A 38 12.64 1.96 22.21
N HIS A 39 11.96 0.85 21.91
CA HIS A 39 12.38 -0.50 22.29
C HIS A 39 13.19 -1.22 21.19
N ARG A 40 13.50 -0.51 20.12
CA ARG A 40 14.32 -1.03 19.01
C ARG A 40 15.60 -0.22 19.03
N ASP A 41 16.75 -0.83 19.22
CA ASP A 41 18.09 -0.17 19.13
C ASP A 41 18.34 0.38 17.70
N ILE A 42 17.45 1.24 17.23
CA ILE A 42 17.44 1.76 15.87
C ILE A 42 17.20 3.27 15.93
N ASP A 43 18.22 4.03 15.54
CA ASP A 43 18.05 5.48 15.35
C ASP A 43 17.27 5.75 14.05
N THR A 44 16.05 6.22 14.19
CA THR A 44 15.16 6.60 13.08
C THR A 44 15.19 8.11 12.81
N THR A 45 15.95 8.87 13.58
CA THR A 45 15.93 10.34 13.58
C THR A 45 16.35 10.93 12.23
N ALA A 46 17.43 10.40 11.65
CA ALA A 46 17.95 10.91 10.38
C ALA A 46 16.95 10.74 9.24
N PHE A 47 16.32 9.57 9.13
CA PHE A 47 15.34 9.34 8.08
C PHE A 47 14.04 10.10 8.32
N MET A 48 13.63 10.29 9.58
CA MET A 48 12.49 11.13 9.91
C MET A 48 12.72 12.59 9.50
N GLN A 49 13.94 13.11 9.65
CA GLN A 49 14.32 14.44 9.17
C GLN A 49 14.20 14.54 7.65
N GLU A 50 14.66 13.53 6.90
CA GLU A 50 14.50 13.48 5.44
C GLU A 50 13.03 13.48 5.01
N ILE A 51 12.16 12.73 5.69
CA ILE A 51 10.74 12.71 5.44
C ILE A 51 10.11 14.09 5.64
N LEU A 52 10.47 14.77 6.72
CA LEU A 52 9.97 16.12 7.02
C LEU A 52 10.47 17.16 6.01
N GLU A 53 11.73 17.07 5.60
CA GLU A 53 12.29 17.95 4.57
C GLU A 53 11.62 17.73 3.22
N ALA A 54 11.47 16.47 2.78
CA ALA A 54 10.76 16.13 1.56
C ALA A 54 9.33 16.68 1.57
N TYR A 55 8.61 16.51 2.70
CA TYR A 55 7.28 17.08 2.84
C TYR A 55 7.27 18.60 2.78
N ARG A 56 8.19 19.28 3.46
CA ARG A 56 8.30 20.74 3.47
C ARG A 56 8.45 21.33 2.07
N VAL A 57 9.19 20.65 1.21
CA VAL A 57 9.39 21.08 -0.19
C VAL A 57 8.20 20.73 -1.05
N LEU A 58 7.73 19.48 -1.01
CA LEU A 58 6.70 18.98 -1.92
C LEU A 58 5.29 19.46 -1.57
N SER A 59 5.02 19.86 -0.32
CA SER A 59 3.71 20.37 0.10
C SER A 59 3.45 21.80 -0.30
N THR A 60 4.49 22.57 -0.63
CA THR A 60 4.38 23.97 -1.05
C THR A 60 4.49 24.05 -2.58
N PRO A 61 3.47 24.49 -3.31
CA PRO A 61 3.47 24.48 -4.80
C PRO A 61 4.67 25.17 -5.41
N GLU A 62 5.07 26.33 -4.86
CA GLU A 62 6.20 27.12 -5.35
C GLU A 62 7.53 26.36 -5.19
N LYS A 63 7.78 25.83 -3.98
CA LYS A 63 8.98 25.05 -3.68
C LYS A 63 9.03 23.75 -4.48
N ARG A 64 7.89 23.10 -4.66
CA ARG A 64 7.78 21.89 -5.47
C ARG A 64 8.13 22.17 -6.92
N LYS A 65 7.67 23.31 -7.47
CA LYS A 65 7.98 23.71 -8.84
C LYS A 65 9.48 24.00 -8.99
N GLU A 66 10.07 24.75 -8.05
CA GLU A 66 11.50 25.05 -8.01
C GLU A 66 12.32 23.75 -7.92
N TYR A 67 11.99 22.87 -7.01
CA TYR A 67 12.63 21.56 -6.85
C TYR A 67 12.54 20.70 -8.12
N ASN A 68 11.36 20.67 -8.77
CA ASN A 68 11.18 19.93 -10.02
C ASN A 68 12.04 20.50 -11.16
N LEU A 69 12.18 21.84 -11.22
CA LEU A 69 13.01 22.50 -12.21
C LEU A 69 14.51 22.14 -11.97
N GLU A 70 14.97 22.21 -10.73
CA GLU A 70 16.37 21.90 -10.37
C GLU A 70 16.71 20.43 -10.57
N THR A 71 15.80 19.54 -10.18
CA THR A 71 16.09 18.09 -10.16
C THR A 71 15.87 17.42 -11.51
N PHE A 72 14.89 17.88 -12.29
CA PHE A 72 14.44 17.20 -13.52
C PHE A 72 14.54 18.07 -14.78
N GLY A 73 14.91 19.36 -14.64
CA GLY A 73 14.85 20.33 -15.74
C GLY A 73 13.42 20.73 -16.10
N GLU A 74 13.27 21.64 -17.07
CA GLU A 74 11.96 22.04 -17.59
C GLU A 74 11.28 20.83 -18.25
N CYS A 75 10.43 20.13 -17.51
CA CYS A 75 9.48 19.20 -18.09
C CYS A 75 8.11 19.83 -17.97
N GLU A 76 7.65 20.43 -19.07
CA GLU A 76 6.23 20.77 -19.22
C GLU A 76 5.41 19.53 -18.87
N SER A 77 4.52 19.67 -17.89
CA SER A 77 3.59 18.63 -17.49
C SER A 77 2.56 18.39 -18.61
N THR A 78 2.99 17.68 -19.63
CA THR A 78 2.06 17.04 -20.53
C THR A 78 1.52 15.82 -19.75
N ARG A 79 0.24 15.84 -19.41
CA ARG A 79 -0.50 14.69 -18.92
C ARG A 79 -0.44 13.61 -20.00
N VAL A 80 0.61 12.81 -19.99
CA VAL A 80 0.69 11.61 -20.81
C VAL A 80 0.05 10.51 -19.99
N PHE A 81 -1.16 10.15 -20.34
CA PHE A 81 -1.71 8.84 -20.03
C PHE A 81 -0.67 7.82 -20.51
N ARG A 82 0.06 7.21 -19.61
CA ARG A 82 0.88 6.05 -19.95
C ARG A 82 -0.07 4.89 -20.23
N THR A 83 -0.57 4.83 -21.46
CA THR A 83 -1.02 3.56 -22.03
C THR A 83 0.21 2.66 -22.09
N PHE A 84 0.17 1.53 -21.43
CA PHE A 84 1.15 0.47 -21.54
C PHE A 84 1.23 0.03 -23.02
N LYS A 85 2.20 0.57 -23.77
CA LYS A 85 2.65 -0.04 -25.01
C LYS A 85 3.72 -1.06 -24.61
N VAL A 86 3.34 -2.33 -24.59
CA VAL A 86 4.28 -3.43 -24.58
C VAL A 86 4.90 -3.48 -25.99
N GLY A 87 6.07 -2.88 -26.14
CA GLY A 87 6.93 -3.06 -27.29
C GLY A 87 8.08 -3.99 -26.88
N PRO A 88 8.52 -4.90 -27.74
CA PRO A 88 9.46 -5.96 -27.37
C PRO A 88 10.92 -5.53 -27.21
N ASP A 89 11.31 -4.26 -27.30
CA ASP A 89 12.72 -3.85 -27.39
C ASP A 89 13.11 -2.58 -26.59
N ASP A 90 12.36 -2.21 -25.55
CA ASP A 90 12.88 -1.29 -24.56
C ASP A 90 13.32 -2.11 -23.33
N GLU A 91 14.63 -2.37 -23.23
CA GLU A 91 15.28 -2.59 -21.93
C GLU A 91 14.95 -1.37 -21.06
N ALA A 92 13.83 -1.44 -20.35
CA ALA A 92 13.48 -0.51 -19.30
C ALA A 92 14.65 -0.56 -18.32
N LYS A 93 15.55 0.43 -18.39
CA LYS A 93 16.46 0.72 -17.30
C LYS A 93 15.57 0.81 -16.06
N ASP A 94 15.76 -0.16 -15.19
CA ASP A 94 15.20 -0.25 -13.87
C ASP A 94 15.39 1.13 -13.21
N ASP A 95 14.39 2.00 -13.31
CA ASP A 95 14.32 3.18 -12.48
C ASP A 95 14.19 2.61 -11.07
N ASP A 96 15.24 2.77 -10.29
CA ASP A 96 15.45 2.23 -8.94
C ASP A 96 14.25 2.63 -8.06
N VAL A 97 13.16 1.86 -8.17
CA VAL A 97 11.89 2.14 -7.46
C VAL A 97 12.18 1.99 -5.98
N SER A 98 11.99 3.07 -5.25
CA SER A 98 12.22 3.11 -3.81
C SER A 98 11.38 2.05 -3.09
N PHE A 99 11.99 1.33 -2.13
CA PHE A 99 11.24 0.37 -1.30
C PHE A 99 10.02 1.01 -0.60
N VAL A 100 10.07 2.31 -0.35
CA VAL A 100 8.93 3.06 0.23
C VAL A 100 7.68 2.98 -0.66
N THR A 101 7.85 2.94 -1.97
CA THR A 101 6.72 2.76 -2.93
C THR A 101 6.06 1.41 -2.71
N TYR A 102 6.82 0.33 -2.63
CA TYR A 102 6.27 -1.02 -2.37
C TYR A 102 5.64 -1.13 -0.99
N TRP A 103 6.22 -0.48 0.01
CA TRP A 103 5.63 -0.38 1.34
C TRP A 103 4.27 0.34 1.31
N ASN A 104 4.15 1.46 0.61
CA ASN A 104 2.90 2.17 0.40
C ASN A 104 1.87 1.30 -0.33
N THR A 105 2.26 0.62 -1.41
CA THR A 105 1.41 -0.30 -2.16
C THR A 105 0.88 -1.42 -1.27
N ALA A 106 1.72 -2.02 -0.43
CA ALA A 106 1.30 -3.05 0.52
C ALA A 106 0.35 -2.50 1.59
N ALA A 107 0.59 -1.29 2.11
CA ALA A 107 -0.29 -0.63 3.07
C ALA A 107 -1.68 -0.36 2.47
N GLN A 108 -1.73 0.18 1.24
CA GLN A 108 -2.97 0.42 0.50
C GLN A 108 -3.73 -0.87 0.22
N LEU A 109 -3.03 -1.95 -0.17
CA LEU A 109 -3.65 -3.27 -0.37
C LEU A 109 -4.29 -3.80 0.91
N ASN A 110 -3.60 -3.68 2.06
CA ASN A 110 -4.14 -4.10 3.36
C ASN A 110 -5.40 -3.31 3.74
N GLU A 111 -5.39 -1.99 3.56
CA GLU A 111 -6.55 -1.13 3.82
C GLU A 111 -7.73 -1.47 2.91
N LEU A 112 -7.45 -1.68 1.62
CA LEU A 112 -8.44 -2.04 0.62
C LEU A 112 -9.10 -3.39 0.94
N VAL A 113 -8.33 -4.40 1.34
CA VAL A 113 -8.85 -5.71 1.78
C VAL A 113 -9.72 -5.54 3.04
N ALA A 114 -9.27 -4.74 4.03
CA ALA A 114 -10.06 -4.49 5.23
C ALA A 114 -11.38 -3.76 4.91
N ARG A 115 -11.37 -2.79 3.99
CA ARG A 115 -12.57 -2.09 3.50
C ARG A 115 -13.54 -3.05 2.81
N SER A 116 -13.03 -3.92 1.94
CA SER A 116 -13.85 -4.92 1.23
C SER A 116 -14.55 -5.89 2.19
N VAL A 117 -13.85 -6.35 3.23
CA VAL A 117 -14.44 -7.22 4.28
C VAL A 117 -15.62 -6.54 4.96
N ARG A 118 -15.49 -5.26 5.34
CA ARG A 118 -16.58 -4.48 5.95
C ARG A 118 -17.80 -4.36 5.03
N LEU A 119 -17.59 -4.21 3.72
CA LEU A 119 -18.66 -4.15 2.73
C LEU A 119 -19.36 -5.50 2.57
N MET A 120 -18.59 -6.61 2.53
CA MET A 120 -19.11 -7.97 2.41
C MET A 120 -19.85 -8.45 3.67
N GLU A 121 -19.38 -8.09 4.87
CA GLU A 121 -20.05 -8.44 6.13
C GLU A 121 -21.42 -7.79 6.28
N ARG A 122 -21.62 -6.60 5.75
CA ARG A 122 -22.93 -5.94 5.73
C ARG A 122 -23.95 -6.73 4.91
N GLU A 123 -23.53 -7.49 3.89
CA GLU A 123 -24.39 -8.41 3.14
C GLU A 123 -24.86 -9.59 3.99
N THR A 124 -23.93 -10.24 4.71
CA THR A 124 -24.25 -11.46 5.47
C THR A 124 -25.19 -11.17 6.63
N LYS A 125 -25.10 -9.98 7.25
CA LYS A 125 -26.00 -9.56 8.32
C LYS A 125 -27.42 -9.27 7.84
N LYS A 126 -27.60 -8.82 6.59
CA LYS A 126 -28.93 -8.58 6.00
C LYS A 126 -29.63 -9.86 5.51
N LYS A 127 -28.86 -10.91 5.18
CA LYS A 127 -29.40 -12.20 4.68
C LYS A 127 -29.91 -13.15 5.77
N LYS A 128 -29.85 -12.79 7.07
CA LYS A 128 -30.53 -13.57 8.11
C LYS A 128 -32.04 -13.38 7.97
N PRO A 129 -32.83 -14.44 7.69
CA PRO A 129 -34.27 -14.30 7.49
C PRO A 129 -34.91 -13.93 8.84
N LEU A 130 -35.25 -12.68 9.02
CA LEU A 130 -36.31 -12.33 9.96
C LEU A 130 -37.63 -12.90 9.41
N ARG A 131 -38.18 -13.85 10.18
CA ARG A 131 -39.51 -14.44 9.98
C ARG A 131 -40.46 -13.37 9.45
N LYS A 132 -41.13 -13.73 8.31
CA LYS A 132 -42.39 -13.22 7.79
C LYS A 132 -42.81 -11.84 8.27
N ARG A 133 -42.64 -10.83 7.43
CA ARG A 133 -43.52 -9.67 7.46
C ARG A 133 -43.99 -9.38 6.04
N PHE A 134 -45.28 -9.59 5.87
CA PHE A 134 -46.07 -9.14 4.74
C PHE A 134 -45.91 -7.63 4.60
N PHE A 135 -45.93 -7.11 3.37
CA PHE A 135 -45.92 -5.72 2.92
C PHE A 135 -44.56 -5.02 2.82
N ARG A 136 -44.09 -4.87 1.57
CA ARG A 136 -43.81 -3.59 0.92
C ARG A 136 -43.08 -3.77 -0.42
N LYS A 137 -43.82 -3.42 -1.51
CA LYS A 137 -43.31 -3.49 -2.89
C LYS A 137 -42.25 -2.37 -3.17
N THR A 138 -42.28 -1.29 -2.41
CA THR A 138 -41.37 -0.12 -2.54
C THR A 138 -39.99 -0.36 -1.93
N GLU A 139 -39.87 -1.10 -0.82
CA GLU A 139 -38.56 -1.40 -0.19
C GLU A 139 -37.70 -2.35 -1.04
N LYS A 140 -38.30 -3.19 -1.90
CA LYS A 140 -37.54 -4.11 -2.76
C LYS A 140 -36.70 -3.40 -3.83
N SER A 141 -37.18 -2.28 -4.38
CA SER A 141 -36.43 -1.55 -5.44
C SER A 141 -35.25 -0.75 -4.89
N GLU A 142 -35.39 -0.18 -3.70
CA GLU A 142 -34.29 0.56 -3.05
C GLU A 142 -33.20 -0.36 -2.48
N LEU A 143 -33.60 -1.52 -1.91
CA LEU A 143 -32.66 -2.54 -1.49
C LEU A 143 -31.85 -3.08 -2.69
N SER A 144 -32.51 -3.33 -3.81
CA SER A 144 -31.84 -3.77 -5.05
C SER A 144 -30.83 -2.76 -5.59
N LYS A 145 -31.15 -1.47 -5.55
CA LYS A 145 -30.23 -0.39 -5.96
C LYS A 145 -29.03 -0.27 -5.02
N ALA A 146 -29.24 -0.38 -3.71
CA ALA A 146 -28.16 -0.32 -2.72
C ALA A 146 -27.22 -1.53 -2.81
N ASP A 147 -27.75 -2.71 -3.13
CA ASP A 147 -26.96 -3.92 -3.28
C ASP A 147 -26.15 -3.88 -4.60
N SER A 148 -26.72 -3.40 -5.71
CA SER A 148 -25.98 -3.21 -6.96
C SER A 148 -24.89 -2.13 -6.87
N LEU A 149 -25.12 -1.04 -6.13
CA LEU A 149 -24.10 -0.03 -5.88
C LEU A 149 -22.93 -0.62 -5.08
N ARG A 150 -23.21 -1.41 -4.06
CA ARG A 150 -22.20 -2.07 -3.23
C ARG A 150 -21.38 -3.07 -4.03
N GLU A 151 -22.03 -3.86 -4.87
CA GLU A 151 -21.36 -4.81 -5.76
C GLU A 151 -20.39 -4.08 -6.69
N ARG A 152 -20.79 -2.98 -7.30
CA ARG A 152 -19.91 -2.12 -8.10
C ARG A 152 -18.73 -1.60 -7.30
N GLN A 153 -18.95 -1.19 -6.04
CA GLN A 153 -17.86 -0.74 -5.16
C GLN A 153 -16.87 -1.87 -4.87
N ILE A 154 -17.33 -3.09 -4.60
CA ILE A 154 -16.47 -4.24 -4.35
C ILE A 154 -15.69 -4.61 -5.62
N THR A 155 -16.32 -4.58 -6.79
CA THR A 155 -15.67 -4.83 -8.08
C THR A 155 -14.55 -3.79 -8.34
N GLN A 156 -14.82 -2.51 -8.09
CA GLN A 156 -13.81 -1.47 -8.22
C GLN A 156 -12.61 -1.69 -7.27
N LEU A 157 -12.86 -2.04 -6.01
CA LEU A 157 -11.81 -2.40 -5.06
C LEU A 157 -11.04 -3.64 -5.53
N SER A 158 -11.71 -4.60 -6.14
CA SER A 158 -11.08 -5.81 -6.68
C SER A 158 -10.10 -5.49 -7.81
N LEU A 159 -10.47 -4.61 -8.74
CA LEU A 159 -9.61 -4.18 -9.84
C LEU A 159 -8.38 -3.42 -9.32
N GLN A 160 -8.55 -2.54 -8.33
CA GLN A 160 -7.43 -1.86 -7.67
C GLN A 160 -6.49 -2.85 -6.96
N ALA A 161 -7.06 -3.88 -6.30
CA ALA A 161 -6.26 -4.92 -5.66
C ALA A 161 -5.38 -5.67 -6.66
N VAL A 162 -5.86 -5.94 -7.88
CA VAL A 162 -5.07 -6.58 -8.95
C VAL A 162 -3.84 -5.75 -9.29
N GLN A 163 -3.98 -4.42 -9.40
CA GLN A 163 -2.85 -3.53 -9.69
C GLN A 163 -1.78 -3.61 -8.59
N TYR A 164 -2.18 -3.46 -7.32
CA TYR A 164 -1.24 -3.54 -6.19
C TYR A 164 -0.55 -4.90 -6.07
N ILE A 165 -1.29 -6.00 -6.34
CA ILE A 165 -0.72 -7.34 -6.35
C ILE A 165 0.32 -7.47 -7.45
N THR A 166 0.05 -6.93 -8.65
CA THR A 166 0.97 -6.97 -9.77
C THR A 166 2.27 -6.24 -9.44
N GLU A 167 2.20 -5.04 -8.89
CA GLU A 167 3.36 -4.25 -8.47
C GLU A 167 4.21 -5.00 -7.44
N LEU A 168 3.59 -5.54 -6.39
CA LEU A 168 4.31 -6.29 -5.34
C LEU A 168 4.93 -7.58 -5.86
N LYS A 169 4.29 -8.26 -6.82
CA LYS A 169 4.83 -9.45 -7.47
C LYS A 169 5.98 -9.12 -8.41
N MET A 170 5.87 -8.05 -9.18
CA MET A 170 6.96 -7.57 -10.05
C MET A 170 8.19 -7.16 -9.24
N ALA A 171 7.99 -6.60 -8.04
CA ALA A 171 9.05 -6.35 -7.08
C ALA A 171 9.64 -7.62 -6.43
N GLY A 172 9.17 -8.80 -6.76
CA GLY A 172 9.65 -10.06 -6.19
C GLY A 172 9.34 -10.25 -4.69
N ILE A 173 8.43 -9.44 -4.11
CA ILE A 173 8.09 -9.53 -2.69
C ILE A 173 7.09 -10.66 -2.48
N ALA A 174 7.50 -11.69 -1.71
CA ALA A 174 6.64 -12.83 -1.43
C ALA A 174 5.39 -12.41 -0.62
N MET A 175 4.24 -13.01 -0.97
CA MET A 175 2.93 -12.65 -0.43
C MET A 175 2.84 -12.77 1.11
N GLU A 176 3.64 -13.62 1.73
CA GLU A 176 3.71 -13.77 3.18
C GLU A 176 4.24 -12.51 3.88
N TYR A 177 4.96 -11.64 3.17
CA TYR A 177 5.52 -10.39 3.69
C TYR A 177 4.64 -9.15 3.44
N TRP A 178 3.51 -9.27 2.74
CA TRP A 178 2.62 -8.13 2.45
C TRP A 178 1.87 -7.61 3.68
N ASN A 179 2.08 -8.22 4.84
CA ASN A 179 1.50 -7.75 6.10
C ASN A 179 2.26 -6.53 6.65
N PRO A 180 1.58 -5.64 7.41
CA PRO A 180 2.18 -4.43 7.94
C PRO A 180 3.38 -4.67 8.85
N GLU A 181 3.43 -5.80 9.57
CA GLU A 181 4.53 -6.11 10.49
C GLU A 181 5.83 -6.35 9.75
N ALA A 182 5.81 -7.19 8.70
CA ALA A 182 6.97 -7.46 7.86
C ALA A 182 7.44 -6.20 7.11
N MET A 183 6.50 -5.50 6.47
CA MET A 183 6.80 -4.31 5.68
C MET A 183 7.39 -3.19 6.54
N ASN A 184 6.85 -2.93 7.73
CA ASN A 184 7.38 -1.92 8.66
C ASN A 184 8.76 -2.32 9.21
N TRP A 185 8.96 -3.61 9.51
CA TRP A 185 10.25 -4.09 10.00
C TRP A 185 11.37 -3.88 8.97
N VAL A 186 11.07 -4.20 7.70
CA VAL A 186 12.01 -4.00 6.58
C VAL A 186 12.22 -2.52 6.31
N LEU A 187 11.14 -1.71 6.27
CA LEU A 187 11.21 -0.28 6.00
C LEU A 187 12.16 0.45 6.98
N VAL A 188 12.03 0.19 8.28
CA VAL A 188 12.86 0.81 9.30
C VAL A 188 14.34 0.51 9.09
N ARG A 189 14.69 -0.72 8.73
CA ARG A 189 16.08 -1.13 8.49
C ARG A 189 16.62 -0.66 7.14
N TRP A 190 15.77 -0.64 6.13
CA TRP A 190 16.12 -0.10 4.82
C TRP A 190 16.42 1.41 4.90
N GLY A 191 15.67 2.17 5.72
CA GLY A 191 15.93 3.59 5.96
C GLY A 191 17.29 3.87 6.60
N GLN A 192 17.85 2.93 7.39
CA GLN A 192 19.18 3.07 8.00
C GLN A 192 20.33 2.85 7.01
N LYS A 193 20.19 1.85 6.12
CA LYS A 193 21.18 1.48 5.10
C LYS A 193 20.50 1.41 3.75
N LYS A 194 20.36 2.54 3.11
CA LYS A 194 19.64 2.74 1.86
C LYS A 194 20.16 1.89 0.67
N ASP A 195 21.39 1.42 0.77
CA ASP A 195 22.03 0.57 -0.26
C ASP A 195 21.78 -0.92 -0.04
N THR A 196 21.06 -1.28 1.02
CA THR A 196 20.76 -2.69 1.29
C THR A 196 19.57 -3.13 0.47
N ASP A 197 19.75 -4.18 -0.31
CA ASP A 197 18.66 -4.84 -1.03
C ASP A 197 17.58 -5.29 -0.03
N TYR A 198 16.35 -4.89 -0.29
CA TYR A 198 15.20 -5.22 0.57
C TYR A 198 14.90 -6.73 0.60
N HIS A 199 15.28 -7.49 -0.43
CA HIS A 199 15.16 -8.97 -0.40
C HIS A 199 16.02 -9.59 0.69
N ILE A 200 17.23 -9.07 0.90
CA ILE A 200 18.10 -9.50 1.99
C ILE A 200 17.44 -9.17 3.34
N LEU A 201 16.78 -8.02 3.43
CA LEU A 201 16.08 -7.63 4.66
C LEU A 201 14.87 -8.52 4.95
N PHE A 202 14.13 -8.97 3.94
CA PHE A 202 13.05 -9.96 4.15
C PHE A 202 13.57 -11.30 4.66
N ASN A 203 14.69 -11.79 4.14
CA ASN A 203 15.34 -13.00 4.64
C ASN A 203 15.78 -12.85 6.11
N ARG A 204 16.31 -11.67 6.48
CA ARG A 204 16.66 -11.35 7.88
C ARG A 204 15.41 -11.24 8.75
N TYR A 205 14.30 -10.71 8.23
CA TYR A 205 13.03 -10.68 8.95
C TYR A 205 12.55 -12.11 9.25
N ALA A 206 12.57 -13.01 8.28
CA ALA A 206 12.20 -14.42 8.50
C ALA A 206 13.05 -15.08 9.60
N ALA A 207 14.37 -14.90 9.58
CA ALA A 207 15.26 -15.38 10.61
C ALA A 207 14.97 -14.75 11.98
N HIS A 208 14.69 -13.46 12.02
CA HIS A 208 14.31 -12.74 13.25
C HIS A 208 13.01 -13.31 13.85
N ILE A 209 11.98 -13.58 13.05
CA ILE A 209 10.73 -14.18 13.52
C ILE A 209 11.00 -15.59 14.12
N GLU A 210 11.84 -16.38 13.48
CA GLU A 210 12.16 -17.71 14.00
C GLU A 210 12.93 -17.69 15.33
N GLN A 211 13.77 -16.69 15.54
CA GLN A 211 14.59 -16.57 16.75
C GLN A 211 13.89 -15.83 17.89
N SER A 212 13.13 -14.77 17.61
CA SER A 212 12.62 -13.86 18.63
C SER A 212 11.20 -14.13 19.08
N LYS A 213 10.37 -14.79 18.24
CA LYS A 213 8.95 -15.00 18.56
C LYS A 213 8.68 -16.37 19.17
N SER A 214 7.81 -16.37 20.17
CA SER A 214 7.27 -17.60 20.76
C SER A 214 6.44 -18.40 19.76
N GLY A 215 6.23 -19.69 20.00
CA GLY A 215 5.38 -20.54 19.17
C GLY A 215 3.96 -19.99 19.00
N ALA A 216 3.37 -19.42 20.06
CA ALA A 216 2.04 -18.82 20.04
C ALA A 216 1.98 -17.57 19.13
N GLU A 217 3.00 -16.69 19.16
CA GLU A 217 3.08 -15.52 18.31
C GLU A 217 3.28 -15.89 16.83
N LYS A 218 4.10 -16.90 16.54
CA LYS A 218 4.26 -17.45 15.19
C LYS A 218 2.95 -17.99 14.63
N MET A 219 2.19 -18.72 15.46
CA MET A 219 0.86 -19.23 15.08
C MET A 219 -0.13 -18.10 14.82
N LYS A 220 -0.12 -17.06 15.67
CA LYS A 220 -0.97 -15.87 15.48
C LYS A 220 -0.66 -15.18 14.16
N LEU A 221 0.62 -14.95 13.85
CA LEU A 221 1.06 -14.32 12.60
C LEU A 221 0.64 -15.15 11.37
N ARG A 222 0.85 -16.47 11.41
CA ARG A 222 0.41 -17.39 10.35
C ARG A 222 -1.11 -17.36 10.16
N SER A 223 -1.87 -17.29 11.25
CA SER A 223 -3.33 -17.19 11.21
C SER A 223 -3.78 -15.86 10.57
N GLN A 224 -3.17 -14.74 10.93
CA GLN A 224 -3.46 -13.43 10.36
C GLN A 224 -3.14 -13.39 8.85
N ASN A 225 -1.98 -13.92 8.44
CA ASN A 225 -1.63 -14.02 7.03
C ASN A 225 -2.62 -14.88 6.25
N ARG A 226 -3.02 -16.04 6.81
CA ARG A 226 -4.04 -16.89 6.19
C ARG A 226 -5.39 -16.18 6.04
N GLN A 227 -5.81 -15.45 7.06
CA GLN A 227 -7.06 -14.67 7.02
C GLN A 227 -6.98 -13.58 5.96
N PHE A 228 -5.88 -12.85 5.88
CA PHE A 228 -5.65 -11.85 4.84
C PHE A 228 -5.75 -12.46 3.43
N HIS A 229 -5.06 -13.59 3.19
CA HIS A 229 -5.10 -14.29 1.90
C HIS A 229 -6.51 -14.77 1.53
N ASN A 230 -7.26 -15.30 2.49
CA ASN A 230 -8.65 -15.73 2.26
C ASN A 230 -9.54 -14.54 1.89
N ASN A 231 -9.39 -13.41 2.58
CA ASN A 231 -10.14 -12.19 2.30
C ASN A 231 -9.77 -11.63 0.92
N LEU A 232 -8.48 -11.61 0.60
CA LEU A 232 -7.99 -11.19 -0.71
C LEU A 232 -8.52 -12.08 -1.83
N LYS A 233 -8.46 -13.40 -1.68
CA LYS A 233 -9.02 -14.36 -2.64
C LYS A 233 -10.50 -14.13 -2.86
N LYS A 234 -11.26 -13.89 -1.78
CA LYS A 234 -12.69 -13.59 -1.87
C LYS A 234 -12.94 -12.25 -2.59
N LEU A 235 -12.11 -11.23 -2.35
CA LEU A 235 -12.20 -9.97 -3.07
C LEU A 235 -11.94 -10.15 -4.57
N LEU A 236 -10.88 -10.86 -4.93
CA LEU A 236 -10.49 -11.09 -6.33
C LEU A 236 -11.54 -11.88 -7.13
N SER A 237 -12.38 -12.69 -6.48
CA SER A 237 -13.47 -13.38 -7.17
C SER A 237 -14.49 -12.42 -7.81
N TYR A 238 -14.60 -11.20 -7.32
CA TYR A 238 -15.45 -10.16 -7.94
C TYR A 238 -14.85 -9.55 -9.21
N ALA A 239 -13.52 -9.55 -9.36
CA ALA A 239 -12.87 -9.10 -10.60
C ALA A 239 -13.04 -10.12 -11.74
N LEU A 240 -13.17 -11.41 -11.41
CA LEU A 240 -13.34 -12.47 -12.42
C LEU A 240 -14.77 -12.53 -12.97
N ASN A 241 -15.73 -11.93 -12.28
CA ASN A 241 -17.15 -11.91 -12.64
C ASN A 241 -17.59 -10.56 -13.23
N ALA A 242 -16.65 -9.62 -13.43
CA ALA A 242 -16.87 -8.29 -14.01
C ALA A 242 -16.56 -8.26 -15.50
#